data_32ed68e4369750ba9724568e17cc4b01
#
_entry.id   32ed68e4369750ba9724568e17cc4b01
#
_cell.length_a   1.000
_cell.length_b   1.000
_cell.length_c   1.000
_cell.angle_alpha   90.00
_cell.angle_beta   90.00
_cell.angle_gamma   90.00
#
_symmetry.space_group_name_H-M   'P 1'
#
loop_
_entity.id
_entity.type
_entity.pdbx_description
1 polymer ?
#
loop_
_entity_poly.entity_id
_entity_poly.type
_entity_poly.pdbx_seq_one_letter_code
_entity_poly.pdbx_strand_id
1 'polypeptide(L)'
;MPVGIDLGTTYSCVAVWQNDRVEIIANDQGNRTTPSYVAFTDSERLIGDAAKNQVAMNPINTVFDAKRLIGRRFDDKDVQSDMKHWPFKVIDKGTKPYIQVEYKGETKEFTPEEISSMVLTKMRETAEAYLGTTVTNAVVT
;
A
#
# COMPACT_ATOMS: atom_id res chain seq x y z
N MET A 1 8.27 16.32 13.99
CA MET A 1 7.42 15.56 14.92
C MET A 1 7.27 14.15 14.39
N PRO A 2 7.60 13.14 15.20
CA PRO A 2 7.46 11.74 14.77
C PRO A 2 6.00 11.32 14.74
N VAL A 3 5.68 10.38 13.84
CA VAL A 3 4.35 9.81 13.70
C VAL A 3 4.41 8.30 13.88
N GLY A 4 3.26 7.70 14.16
CA GLY A 4 3.10 6.26 14.15
C GLY A 4 2.31 5.84 12.92
N ILE A 5 2.77 4.79 12.24
CA ILE A 5 2.06 4.23 11.10
C ILE A 5 1.78 2.75 11.38
N ASP A 6 0.52 2.39 11.31
CA ASP A 6 0.12 0.99 11.31
C ASP A 6 -0.08 0.59 9.85
N LEU A 7 0.87 -0.19 9.33
CA LEU A 7 0.82 -0.71 7.96
C LEU A 7 0.09 -2.05 7.99
N GLY A 8 -1.20 -2.00 7.78
CA GLY A 8 -2.04 -3.19 7.81
C GLY A 8 -2.13 -3.89 6.46
N THR A 9 -2.56 -5.14 6.48
CA THR A 9 -2.77 -5.94 5.27
C THR A 9 -3.84 -5.33 4.38
N THR A 10 -4.95 -4.90 4.97
CA THR A 10 -6.11 -4.37 4.26
C THR A 10 -6.19 -2.86 4.32
N TYR A 11 -5.95 -2.30 5.51
CA TYR A 11 -6.00 -0.86 5.76
C TYR A 11 -4.79 -0.43 6.57
N SER A 12 -4.38 0.81 6.36
CA SER A 12 -3.32 1.44 7.13
C SER A 12 -3.85 2.70 7.80
N CYS A 13 -3.18 3.15 8.86
CA CYS A 13 -3.51 4.42 9.49
C CYS A 13 -2.23 5.10 9.96
N VAL A 14 -2.32 6.41 10.16
CA VAL A 14 -1.22 7.22 10.69
C VAL A 14 -1.73 8.07 11.85
N ALA A 15 -0.90 8.18 12.87
CA ALA A 15 -1.26 8.88 14.10
C ALA A 15 -0.11 9.75 14.57
N VAL A 16 -0.45 10.77 15.36
CA VAL A 16 0.51 11.65 15.99
C VAL A 16 0.13 11.80 17.46
N TRP A 17 1.16 11.99 18.31
CA TRP A 17 0.95 12.36 19.71
C TRP A 17 0.85 13.87 19.77
N GLN A 18 -0.32 14.36 20.16
CA GLN A 18 -0.61 15.79 20.16
C GLN A 18 -1.66 16.08 21.22
N ASN A 19 -1.49 17.17 21.98
CA ASN A 19 -2.43 17.56 23.03
C ASN A 19 -2.62 16.47 24.09
N ASP A 20 -1.52 15.81 24.49
CA ASP A 20 -1.47 14.75 25.49
C ASP A 20 -2.27 13.50 25.13
N ARG A 21 -2.48 13.25 23.84
CA ARG A 21 -3.18 12.04 23.38
C ARG A 21 -2.77 11.66 21.96
N VAL A 22 -3.13 10.45 21.58
CA VAL A 22 -2.95 9.95 20.23
C VAL A 22 -4.09 10.47 19.36
N GLU A 23 -3.73 11.13 18.25
CA GLU A 23 -4.68 11.60 17.25
C GLU A 23 -4.48 10.79 15.97
N ILE A 24 -5.51 10.07 15.54
CA ILE A 24 -5.50 9.39 14.25
C ILE A 24 -5.82 10.44 13.17
N ILE A 25 -4.96 10.54 12.18
CA ILE A 25 -5.05 11.57 11.15
C ILE A 25 -5.95 11.10 10.01
N ALA A 26 -6.93 11.93 9.63
CA ALA A 26 -7.78 11.67 8.47
C ALA A 26 -7.02 11.97 7.18
N ASN A 27 -7.25 11.16 6.15
CA ASN A 27 -6.67 11.38 4.83
C ASN A 27 -7.46 12.45 4.04
N ASP A 28 -7.08 12.70 2.79
CA ASP A 28 -7.69 13.71 1.93
C ASP A 28 -9.16 13.40 1.57
N GLN A 29 -9.61 12.17 1.81
CA GLN A 29 -11.01 11.77 1.64
C GLN A 29 -11.81 11.84 2.95
N GLY A 30 -11.18 12.30 4.04
CA GLY A 30 -11.81 12.38 5.35
C GLY A 30 -11.86 11.07 6.11
N ASN A 31 -11.13 10.05 5.65
CA ASN A 31 -11.12 8.74 6.29
C ASN A 31 -9.91 8.57 7.22
N ARG A 32 -10.12 7.98 8.38
CA ARG A 32 -9.06 7.71 9.36
C ARG A 32 -8.26 6.46 9.05
N THR A 33 -8.78 5.61 8.18
CA THR A 33 -8.03 4.47 7.65
C THR A 33 -7.90 4.66 6.14
N THR A 34 -6.79 4.19 5.60
CA THR A 34 -6.50 4.27 4.17
C THR A 34 -6.32 2.86 3.63
N PRO A 35 -7.03 2.48 2.57
CA PRO A 35 -6.83 1.15 2.00
C PRO A 35 -5.37 0.93 1.59
N SER A 36 -4.82 -0.23 1.95
CA SER A 36 -3.45 -0.61 1.56
C SER A 36 -3.47 -1.10 0.10
N TYR A 37 -3.94 -0.24 -0.81
CA TYR A 37 -4.16 -0.52 -2.22
C TYR A 37 -3.33 0.41 -3.08
N VAL A 38 -2.77 -0.15 -4.16
CA VAL A 38 -2.05 0.62 -5.18
C VAL A 38 -2.57 0.18 -6.54
N ALA A 39 -3.01 1.12 -7.35
CA ALA A 39 -3.51 0.83 -8.69
C ALA A 39 -2.65 1.52 -9.75
N PHE A 40 -2.48 0.83 -10.87
CA PHE A 40 -1.70 1.32 -12.00
C PHE A 40 -2.61 1.44 -13.21
N THR A 41 -2.58 2.60 -13.84
CA THR A 41 -3.40 2.87 -15.02
C THR A 41 -2.51 3.31 -16.17
N ASP A 42 -3.12 3.64 -17.31
CA ASP A 42 -2.40 4.14 -18.48
C ASP A 42 -1.76 5.51 -18.22
N SER A 43 -2.29 6.25 -17.25
CA SER A 43 -1.86 7.63 -17.02
C SER A 43 -1.24 7.88 -15.65
N GLU A 44 -1.57 7.08 -14.62
CA GLU A 44 -1.17 7.41 -13.25
C GLU A 44 -1.13 6.19 -12.34
N ARG A 45 -0.51 6.41 -11.19
CA ARG A 45 -0.49 5.48 -10.06
C ARG A 45 -1.39 6.04 -8.97
N LEU A 46 -2.34 5.24 -8.51
CA LEU A 46 -3.29 5.61 -7.46
C LEU A 46 -2.95 4.85 -6.18
N ILE A 47 -3.09 5.49 -5.03
CA ILE A 47 -2.79 4.86 -3.74
C ILE A 47 -3.94 5.16 -2.77
N GLY A 48 -4.36 4.14 -2.02
CA GLY A 48 -5.37 4.31 -0.98
C GLY A 48 -6.80 4.29 -1.52
N ASP A 49 -7.62 5.23 -1.08
CA ASP A 49 -9.03 5.27 -1.45
C ASP A 49 -9.23 5.35 -2.98
N ALA A 50 -8.44 6.17 -3.64
CA ALA A 50 -8.52 6.30 -5.10
C ALA A 50 -8.23 4.98 -5.81
N ALA A 51 -7.27 4.20 -5.30
CA ALA A 51 -6.95 2.88 -5.84
C ALA A 51 -8.10 1.90 -5.61
N LYS A 52 -8.60 1.82 -4.39
CA LYS A 52 -9.69 0.89 -4.05
C LYS A 52 -10.97 1.23 -4.81
N ASN A 53 -11.28 2.51 -4.96
CA ASN A 53 -12.52 2.94 -5.59
C ASN A 53 -12.64 2.55 -7.06
N GLN A 54 -11.53 2.27 -7.74
CA GLN A 54 -11.55 1.87 -9.16
C GLN A 54 -11.26 0.38 -9.37
N VAL A 55 -11.17 -0.43 -8.30
CA VAL A 55 -10.77 -1.85 -8.42
C VAL A 55 -11.71 -2.65 -9.31
N ALA A 56 -13.00 -2.39 -9.26
CA ALA A 56 -13.98 -3.11 -10.08
C ALA A 56 -13.75 -2.91 -11.58
N MET A 57 -13.21 -1.77 -11.97
CA MET A 57 -12.93 -1.43 -13.38
C MET A 57 -11.50 -1.78 -13.81
N ASN A 58 -10.61 -2.06 -12.86
CA ASN A 58 -9.21 -2.31 -13.13
C ASN A 58 -8.64 -3.37 -12.16
N PRO A 59 -9.25 -4.56 -12.10
CA PRO A 59 -8.83 -5.54 -11.08
C PRO A 59 -7.44 -6.10 -11.31
N ILE A 60 -7.00 -6.25 -12.55
CA ILE A 60 -5.72 -6.90 -12.88
C ILE A 60 -4.53 -6.03 -12.46
N ASN A 61 -4.68 -4.70 -12.48
CA ASN A 61 -3.60 -3.77 -12.16
C ASN A 61 -3.85 -3.02 -10.86
N THR A 62 -4.69 -3.55 -9.99
CA THR A 62 -4.91 -3.02 -8.65
C THR A 62 -4.37 -4.02 -7.64
N VAL A 63 -3.36 -3.59 -6.88
CA VAL A 63 -2.61 -4.46 -5.96
C VAL A 63 -3.05 -4.19 -4.53
N PHE A 64 -3.29 -5.26 -3.79
CA PHE A 64 -3.60 -5.22 -2.36
C PHE A 64 -3.00 -6.48 -1.71
N ASP A 65 -3.07 -6.59 -0.40
CA ASP A 65 -2.53 -7.73 0.36
C ASP A 65 -1.02 -7.92 0.18
N ALA A 66 -0.28 -6.89 -0.21
CA ALA A 66 1.17 -7.02 -0.39
C ALA A 66 1.87 -7.50 0.88
N LYS A 67 1.35 -7.15 2.04
CA LYS A 67 1.90 -7.57 3.33
C LYS A 67 1.92 -9.10 3.48
N ARG A 68 1.01 -9.80 2.82
CA ARG A 68 0.98 -11.28 2.82
C ARG A 68 2.13 -11.91 2.04
N LEU A 69 2.83 -11.13 1.23
CA LEU A 69 3.95 -11.58 0.41
C LEU A 69 5.32 -11.24 1.02
N ILE A 70 5.36 -10.22 1.89
CA ILE A 70 6.62 -9.74 2.46
C ILE A 70 7.30 -10.84 3.27
N GLY A 71 8.59 -11.06 2.97
CA GLY A 71 9.40 -12.05 3.68
C GLY A 71 9.10 -13.49 3.33
N ARG A 72 8.28 -13.74 2.33
CA ARG A 72 7.92 -15.10 1.93
C ARG A 72 8.52 -15.48 0.59
N ARG A 73 8.68 -16.78 0.38
CA ARG A 73 9.12 -17.34 -0.90
C ARG A 73 7.92 -17.53 -1.81
N PHE A 74 8.17 -17.54 -3.11
CA PHE A 74 7.11 -17.78 -4.09
C PHE A 74 6.47 -19.18 -3.88
N ASP A 75 7.26 -20.18 -3.53
CA ASP A 75 6.78 -21.56 -3.31
C ASP A 75 6.12 -21.78 -1.93
N ASP A 76 6.03 -20.76 -1.10
CA ASP A 76 5.36 -20.84 0.20
C ASP A 76 3.89 -21.24 0.00
N LYS A 77 3.41 -22.16 0.83
CA LYS A 77 2.03 -22.69 0.70
C LYS A 77 0.97 -21.63 0.85
N ASP A 78 1.19 -20.66 1.75
CA ASP A 78 0.23 -19.58 1.96
C ASP A 78 0.22 -18.64 0.77
N VAL A 79 1.38 -18.37 0.16
CA VAL A 79 1.49 -17.55 -1.05
C VAL A 79 0.74 -18.23 -2.20
N GLN A 80 0.96 -19.52 -2.40
CA GLN A 80 0.30 -20.27 -3.47
C GLN A 80 -1.22 -20.32 -3.28
N SER A 81 -1.68 -20.44 -2.03
CA SER A 81 -3.10 -20.42 -1.70
C SER A 81 -3.70 -19.04 -1.95
N ASP A 82 -3.03 -17.98 -1.49
CA ASP A 82 -3.52 -16.61 -1.66
C ASP A 82 -3.56 -16.18 -3.12
N MET A 83 -2.61 -16.63 -3.93
CA MET A 83 -2.58 -16.32 -5.37
C MET A 83 -3.84 -16.72 -6.11
N LYS A 84 -4.56 -17.72 -5.62
CA LYS A 84 -5.81 -18.19 -6.24
C LYS A 84 -6.93 -17.15 -6.13
N HIS A 85 -6.81 -16.21 -5.20
CA HIS A 85 -7.85 -15.21 -4.90
C HIS A 85 -7.53 -13.82 -5.43
N TRP A 86 -6.28 -13.56 -5.83
CA TRP A 86 -5.88 -12.24 -6.33
C TRP A 86 -6.10 -12.11 -7.83
N PRO A 87 -6.75 -11.02 -8.29
CA PRO A 87 -6.89 -10.76 -9.72
C PRO A 87 -5.57 -10.33 -10.37
N PHE A 88 -4.67 -9.71 -9.61
CA PHE A 88 -3.37 -9.28 -10.11
C PHE A 88 -2.40 -10.45 -10.19
N LYS A 89 -1.37 -10.29 -11.00
CA LYS A 89 -0.42 -11.35 -11.29
C LYS A 89 0.77 -11.32 -10.34
N VAL A 90 1.10 -12.47 -9.77
CA VAL A 90 2.31 -12.68 -8.97
C VAL A 90 3.20 -13.66 -9.72
N ILE A 91 4.47 -13.32 -9.89
CA ILE A 91 5.44 -14.11 -10.63
C ILE A 91 6.60 -14.54 -9.76
N ASP A 92 7.30 -15.59 -10.18
CA ASP A 92 8.49 -16.11 -9.51
C ASP A 92 9.74 -15.50 -10.15
N LYS A 93 10.54 -14.79 -9.34
CA LYS A 93 11.84 -14.27 -9.77
C LYS A 93 12.89 -14.68 -8.74
N GLY A 94 13.62 -15.76 -9.06
CA GLY A 94 14.62 -16.29 -8.17
C GLY A 94 14.05 -16.73 -6.84
N THR A 95 12.89 -17.42 -6.86
CA THR A 95 12.13 -17.91 -5.70
C THR A 95 11.44 -16.81 -4.88
N LYS A 96 11.54 -15.55 -5.32
CA LYS A 96 10.86 -14.42 -4.65
C LYS A 96 9.61 -14.02 -5.42
N PRO A 97 8.50 -13.72 -4.71
CA PRO A 97 7.29 -13.25 -5.37
C PRO A 97 7.45 -11.80 -5.81
N TYR A 98 7.11 -11.52 -7.07
CA TYR A 98 7.04 -10.18 -7.62
C TYR A 98 5.63 -9.97 -8.15
N ILE A 99 5.17 -8.74 -8.11
CA ILE A 99 3.86 -8.35 -8.62
C ILE A 99 4.05 -7.72 -9.99
N GLN A 100 3.35 -8.25 -11.00
CA GLN A 100 3.45 -7.76 -12.37
C GLN A 100 2.18 -7.01 -12.75
N VAL A 101 2.34 -5.81 -13.25
CA VAL A 101 1.23 -4.94 -13.66
C VAL A 101 1.56 -4.24 -14.97
N GLU A 102 0.52 -3.74 -15.64
CA GLU A 102 0.67 -2.82 -16.77
C GLU A 102 0.55 -1.40 -16.24
N TYR A 103 1.55 -0.58 -16.54
CA TYR A 103 1.60 0.80 -16.08
C TYR A 103 2.10 1.69 -17.22
N LYS A 104 1.28 2.66 -17.60
CA LYS A 104 1.59 3.59 -18.70
C LYS A 104 2.00 2.88 -19.99
N GLY A 105 1.28 1.78 -20.30
CA GLY A 105 1.50 1.00 -21.50
C GLY A 105 2.71 0.06 -21.44
N GLU A 106 3.33 -0.11 -20.28
CA GLU A 106 4.49 -0.97 -20.09
C GLU A 106 4.24 -2.00 -19.01
N THR A 107 4.80 -3.20 -19.19
CA THR A 107 4.80 -4.22 -18.14
C THR A 107 5.85 -3.85 -17.09
N LYS A 108 5.40 -3.70 -15.84
CA LYS A 108 6.27 -3.39 -14.70
C LYS A 108 6.19 -4.49 -13.65
N GLU A 109 7.29 -4.70 -12.95
CA GLU A 109 7.39 -5.69 -11.88
C GLU A 109 7.84 -4.99 -10.61
N PHE A 110 7.13 -5.26 -9.52
CA PHE A 110 7.42 -4.67 -8.21
C PHE A 110 7.56 -5.74 -7.15
N THR A 111 8.46 -5.52 -6.20
CA THR A 111 8.51 -6.33 -5.00
C THR A 111 7.36 -5.96 -4.07
N PRO A 112 6.95 -6.86 -3.17
CA PRO A 112 5.96 -6.51 -2.15
C PRO A 112 6.41 -5.31 -1.29
N GLU A 113 7.71 -5.19 -1.02
CA GLU A 113 8.28 -4.08 -0.26
C GLU A 113 8.11 -2.76 -1.00
N GLU A 114 8.29 -2.76 -2.32
CA GLU A 114 8.07 -1.56 -3.13
C GLU A 114 6.61 -1.11 -3.09
N ILE A 115 5.67 -2.04 -3.18
CA ILE A 115 4.23 -1.74 -3.07
C ILE A 115 3.93 -1.16 -1.68
N SER A 116 4.45 -1.80 -0.62
CA SER A 116 4.25 -1.32 0.74
C SER A 116 4.86 0.06 0.96
N SER A 117 6.01 0.34 0.34
CA SER A 117 6.64 1.68 0.42
C SER A 117 5.76 2.76 -0.21
N MET A 118 5.01 2.42 -1.25
CA MET A 118 4.06 3.36 -1.86
C MET A 118 2.93 3.71 -0.90
N VAL A 119 2.44 2.72 -0.17
CA VAL A 119 1.41 2.95 0.87
C VAL A 119 1.98 3.81 2.00
N LEU A 120 3.22 3.53 2.44
CA LEU A 120 3.88 4.34 3.47
C LEU A 120 4.07 5.79 3.03
N THR A 121 4.40 6.02 1.75
CA THR A 121 4.50 7.37 1.20
C THR A 121 3.16 8.10 1.31
N LYS A 122 2.06 7.41 1.02
CA LYS A 122 0.72 8.00 1.17
C LYS A 122 0.42 8.35 2.63
N MET A 123 0.81 7.51 3.57
CA MET A 123 0.62 7.78 4.99
C MET A 123 1.45 8.98 5.44
N ARG A 124 2.68 9.10 4.96
CA ARG A 124 3.55 10.25 5.24
C ARG A 124 2.93 11.54 4.70
N GLU A 125 2.47 11.53 3.46
CA GLU A 125 1.81 12.69 2.84
C GLU A 125 0.55 13.11 3.61
N THR A 126 -0.24 12.14 4.06
CA THR A 126 -1.41 12.37 4.88
C THR A 126 -1.05 13.10 6.17
N ALA A 127 0.02 12.64 6.84
CA ALA A 127 0.50 13.27 8.07
C ALA A 127 1.05 14.67 7.81
N GLU A 128 1.80 14.84 6.74
CA GLU A 128 2.39 16.15 6.38
C GLU A 128 1.32 17.19 6.07
N ALA A 129 0.26 16.78 5.38
CA ALA A 129 -0.86 17.66 5.08
C ALA A 129 -1.59 18.12 6.35
N TYR A 130 -1.74 17.21 7.32
CA TYR A 130 -2.37 17.54 8.59
C TYR A 130 -1.50 18.45 9.46
N LEU A 131 -0.21 18.11 9.58
CA LEU A 131 0.72 18.82 10.44
C LEU A 131 1.24 20.14 9.84
N GLY A 132 1.16 20.28 8.52
CA GLY A 132 1.68 21.45 7.83
C GLY A 132 3.20 21.53 7.80
N THR A 133 3.88 20.42 8.00
CA THR A 133 5.35 20.34 8.03
C THR A 133 5.83 18.99 7.55
N THR A 134 7.12 18.90 7.21
CA THR A 134 7.75 17.67 6.77
C THR A 134 7.83 16.66 7.92
N VAL A 135 7.48 15.42 7.62
CA VAL A 135 7.62 14.28 8.54
C VAL A 135 8.85 13.49 8.15
N THR A 136 9.82 13.40 9.08
CA THR A 136 11.10 12.74 8.84
C THR A 136 11.30 11.49 9.68
N ASN A 137 10.47 11.26 10.69
CA ASN A 137 10.61 10.12 11.60
C ASN A 137 9.26 9.45 11.79
N ALA A 138 9.25 8.13 11.72
CA ALA A 138 8.04 7.35 11.94
C ALA A 138 8.37 6.03 12.63
N VAL A 139 7.45 5.56 13.45
CA VAL A 139 7.45 4.19 13.97
C VAL A 139 6.42 3.42 13.16
N VAL A 140 6.84 2.34 12.52
CA VAL A 140 5.99 1.53 11.65
C VAL A 140 5.75 0.18 12.31
N THR A 141 4.50 -0.25 12.35
CA THR A 141 4.11 -1.57 12.85
C THR A 141 3.41 -2.40 11.81
#